data_eca411c646c914196be578dd275de190
#
_entry.id   eca411c646c914196be578dd275de190
#
_cell.length_a   1.000
_cell.length_b   1.000
_cell.length_c   1.000
_cell.angle_alpha   90.00
_cell.angle_beta   90.00
_cell.angle_gamma   90.00
#
_symmetry.space_group_name_H-M   'P 1'
#
loop_
_entity.id
_entity.type
_entity.pdbx_description
1 polymer ?
#
loop_
_entity_poly.entity_id
_entity_poly.type
_entity_poly.pdbx_seq_one_letter_code
_entity_poly.pdbx_strand_id
1 'polypeptide(L)'
;LRSKAVFKPEGGSSFYMTSRVRLPDVLGVWPAFFVLPSLEPSGTSSWPPEIDIFEAPINNTSGENAYTMIQHGRIRGAQTSSGNSEWTYAADGFNIDWGFYTSPTYLRERWIVIGAEWTANRVCYFIDDIKTGCENYRWVTNSGQPANAATLIMYLAVGGPWAGKNGIDDGKFPTEMEVDYIRVYKK
;
A
#
# COMPACT_ATOMS: atom_id res chain seq x y z
N LEU A 1 -3.70 -7.60 10.27
CA LEU A 1 -4.49 -8.64 9.60
C LEU A 1 -3.79 -9.07 8.32
N ARG A 2 -3.83 -10.37 8.02
CA ARG A 2 -3.30 -10.94 6.77
C ARG A 2 -4.31 -11.92 6.20
N SER A 3 -4.57 -11.85 4.88
CA SER A 3 -5.49 -12.78 4.24
C SER A 3 -4.91 -14.20 4.18
N LYS A 4 -5.78 -15.22 4.33
CA LYS A 4 -5.43 -16.61 4.00
C LYS A 4 -5.54 -16.86 2.49
N ALA A 5 -6.45 -16.18 1.82
CA ALA A 5 -6.57 -16.22 0.36
C ALA A 5 -5.41 -15.48 -0.30
N VAL A 6 -5.01 -15.98 -1.46
CA VAL A 6 -3.94 -15.39 -2.28
C VAL A 6 -4.49 -14.99 -3.64
N PHE A 7 -3.89 -13.96 -4.26
CA PHE A 7 -4.37 -13.32 -5.46
C PHE A 7 -3.21 -13.08 -6.43
N LYS A 8 -3.43 -13.31 -7.72
CA LYS A 8 -2.46 -12.95 -8.77
C LYS A 8 -3.21 -12.83 -10.09
N PRO A 9 -3.11 -11.69 -10.79
CA PRO A 9 -3.69 -11.56 -12.12
C PRO A 9 -2.97 -12.46 -13.11
N GLU A 10 -3.70 -13.40 -13.71
CA GLU A 10 -3.22 -14.33 -14.73
C GLU A 10 -4.30 -14.54 -15.80
N GLY A 11 -3.87 -14.87 -17.03
CA GLY A 11 -4.80 -15.23 -18.10
C GLY A 11 -5.80 -14.13 -18.51
N GLY A 12 -5.43 -12.85 -18.32
CA GLY A 12 -6.30 -11.71 -18.62
C GLY A 12 -7.24 -11.33 -17.46
N SER A 13 -7.20 -12.04 -16.34
CA SER A 13 -7.97 -11.67 -15.15
C SER A 13 -7.42 -10.40 -14.50
N SER A 14 -8.29 -9.70 -13.76
CA SER A 14 -7.92 -8.61 -12.87
C SER A 14 -8.58 -8.81 -11.51
N PHE A 15 -8.05 -8.10 -10.51
CA PHE A 15 -8.63 -8.05 -9.17
C PHE A 15 -8.94 -6.60 -8.81
N TYR A 16 -10.11 -6.39 -8.22
CA TYR A 16 -10.42 -5.13 -7.52
C TYR A 16 -10.45 -5.43 -6.03
N MET A 17 -9.49 -4.84 -5.32
CA MET A 17 -9.33 -4.99 -3.88
C MET A 17 -9.78 -3.69 -3.23
N THR A 18 -10.69 -3.76 -2.26
CA THR A 18 -11.23 -2.57 -1.61
C THR A 18 -11.48 -2.79 -0.13
N SER A 19 -11.37 -1.72 0.62
CA SER A 19 -11.70 -1.69 2.04
C SER A 19 -12.40 -0.39 2.40
N ARG A 20 -13.36 -0.45 3.31
CA ARG A 20 -13.93 0.73 3.96
C ARG A 20 -13.33 0.85 5.35
N VAL A 21 -12.65 1.95 5.58
CA VAL A 21 -11.86 2.18 6.79
C VAL A 21 -12.14 3.55 7.39
N ARG A 22 -11.89 3.66 8.70
CA ARG A 22 -11.81 4.94 9.39
C ARG A 22 -10.43 5.04 10.01
N LEU A 23 -9.67 6.05 9.58
CA LEU A 23 -8.28 6.24 9.99
C LEU A 23 -8.21 7.05 11.28
N PRO A 24 -7.32 6.72 12.22
CA PRO A 24 -7.07 7.55 13.39
C PRO A 24 -6.40 8.88 13.01
N ASP A 25 -6.47 9.87 13.90
CA ASP A 25 -5.72 11.12 13.82
C ASP A 25 -4.79 11.28 15.02
N VAL A 26 -3.74 10.47 15.05
CA VAL A 26 -2.76 10.42 16.15
C VAL A 26 -1.35 10.50 15.57
N LEU A 27 -0.57 11.46 16.04
CA LEU A 27 0.84 11.59 15.64
C LEU A 27 1.61 10.30 15.96
N GLY A 28 2.39 9.85 14.99
CA GLY A 28 3.25 8.68 15.12
C GLY A 28 2.58 7.37 14.74
N VAL A 29 1.32 7.33 14.30
CA VAL A 29 0.69 6.12 13.77
C VAL A 29 0.81 6.03 12.24
N TRP A 30 0.74 4.81 11.72
CA TRP A 30 0.91 4.52 10.30
C TRP A 30 -0.07 3.42 9.87
N PRO A 31 -1.30 3.78 9.53
CA PRO A 31 -2.23 2.85 8.90
C PRO A 31 -1.83 2.55 7.46
N ALA A 32 -1.93 1.28 7.06
CA ALA A 32 -1.65 0.84 5.70
C ALA A 32 -2.49 -0.36 5.26
N PHE A 33 -2.73 -0.45 3.95
CA PHE A 33 -3.36 -1.56 3.26
C PHE A 33 -2.58 -1.88 2.00
N PHE A 34 -2.01 -3.07 1.93
CA PHE A 34 -1.06 -3.43 0.88
C PHE A 34 -1.08 -4.93 0.57
N VAL A 35 -0.37 -5.33 -0.47
CA VAL A 35 -0.16 -6.73 -0.83
C VAL A 35 1.31 -7.06 -0.92
N LEU A 36 1.67 -8.23 -0.39
CA LEU A 36 2.99 -8.83 -0.51
C LEU A 36 2.88 -10.25 -1.08
N PRO A 37 3.95 -10.81 -1.65
CA PRO A 37 3.97 -12.22 -2.00
C PRO A 37 3.60 -13.10 -0.81
N SER A 38 2.88 -14.17 -1.07
CA SER A 38 2.62 -15.19 -0.05
C SER A 38 3.92 -15.76 0.46
N LEU A 39 3.92 -16.21 1.72
CA LEU A 39 5.09 -16.83 2.30
C LEU A 39 5.43 -18.12 1.55
N GLU A 40 6.73 -18.35 1.36
CA GLU A 40 7.28 -19.65 0.97
C GLU A 40 7.01 -20.67 2.08
N PRO A 41 7.09 -21.98 1.78
CA PRO A 41 7.00 -23.02 2.80
C PRO A 41 8.03 -22.85 3.94
N SER A 42 9.15 -22.18 3.66
CA SER A 42 10.17 -21.80 4.66
C SER A 42 9.75 -20.71 5.63
N GLY A 43 8.57 -20.06 5.40
CA GLY A 43 8.11 -18.91 6.17
C GLY A 43 8.73 -17.57 5.74
N THR A 44 9.54 -17.55 4.68
CA THR A 44 10.13 -16.33 4.11
C THR A 44 9.22 -15.74 3.03
N SER A 45 9.31 -14.43 2.82
CA SER A 45 8.67 -13.74 1.70
C SER A 45 9.70 -13.36 0.65
N SER A 46 9.37 -13.54 -0.61
CA SER A 46 10.21 -13.12 -1.74
C SER A 46 10.05 -11.62 -2.06
N TRP A 47 10.08 -10.77 -1.02
CA TRP A 47 10.02 -9.33 -1.20
C TRP A 47 11.28 -8.76 -1.89
N PRO A 48 11.16 -7.82 -2.86
CA PRO A 48 9.93 -7.36 -3.49
C PRO A 48 9.27 -8.46 -4.33
N PRO A 49 8.05 -8.30 -4.87
CA PRO A 49 7.28 -7.07 -5.10
C PRO A 49 6.36 -6.68 -3.94
N GLU A 50 5.81 -5.48 -4.02
CA GLU A 50 4.82 -4.92 -3.10
C GLU A 50 3.93 -3.91 -3.82
N ILE A 51 2.64 -3.90 -3.52
CA ILE A 51 1.69 -2.87 -3.94
C ILE A 51 1.06 -2.30 -2.69
N ASP A 52 1.33 -1.03 -2.41
CA ASP A 52 0.67 -0.32 -1.32
C ASP A 52 -0.60 0.33 -1.87
N ILE A 53 -1.76 -0.21 -1.48
CA ILE A 53 -3.07 0.31 -1.89
C ILE A 53 -3.28 1.66 -1.22
N PHE A 54 -2.90 1.80 0.03
CA PHE A 54 -2.66 3.07 0.70
C PHE A 54 -1.65 2.94 1.83
N GLU A 55 -0.99 4.04 2.13
CA GLU A 55 -0.20 4.28 3.33
C GLU A 55 -0.48 5.71 3.83
N ALA A 56 -0.73 5.87 5.10
CA ALA A 56 -1.06 7.17 5.70
C ALA A 56 -0.25 7.44 6.98
N PRO A 57 1.08 7.63 6.89
CA PRO A 57 1.89 7.96 8.06
C PRO A 57 1.52 9.33 8.60
N ILE A 58 1.22 9.40 9.90
CA ILE A 58 0.84 10.63 10.58
C ILE A 58 2.06 11.19 11.28
N ASN A 59 2.83 12.01 10.58
CA ASN A 59 4.12 12.52 11.07
C ASN A 59 4.18 14.05 11.20
N ASN A 60 3.11 14.79 10.88
CA ASN A 60 3.05 16.24 10.91
C ASN A 60 4.24 16.96 10.24
N THR A 61 4.78 16.40 9.17
CA THR A 61 5.85 17.06 8.42
C THR A 61 5.30 18.31 7.75
N SER A 62 5.95 19.43 7.93
CA SER A 62 5.59 20.70 7.29
C SER A 62 5.71 20.60 5.76
N GLY A 63 4.66 20.98 5.03
CA GLY A 63 4.58 20.87 3.57
C GLY A 63 3.85 19.62 3.09
N GLU A 64 3.81 18.55 3.90
CA GLU A 64 2.88 17.47 3.73
C GLU A 64 1.61 17.87 4.47
N ASN A 65 0.54 18.14 3.74
CA ASN A 65 -0.74 18.36 4.39
C ASN A 65 -1.25 17.01 4.90
N ALA A 66 -0.65 16.59 6.04
CA ALA A 66 -0.76 15.25 6.61
C ALA A 66 -2.20 14.83 6.89
N TYR A 67 -3.11 15.79 6.91
CA TYR A 67 -4.52 15.56 7.16
C TYR A 67 -5.34 15.21 5.91
N THR A 68 -4.81 15.50 4.73
CA THR A 68 -5.52 15.28 3.45
C THR A 68 -4.77 14.36 2.50
N MET A 69 -3.56 13.93 2.85
CA MET A 69 -2.70 13.13 1.98
C MET A 69 -2.74 11.66 2.38
N ILE A 70 -3.09 10.82 1.44
CA ILE A 70 -2.85 9.38 1.48
C ILE A 70 -1.85 9.08 0.38
N GLN A 71 -0.72 8.51 0.77
CA GLN A 71 0.16 7.91 -0.21
C GLN A 71 -0.49 6.61 -0.70
N HIS A 72 -0.79 6.56 -1.97
CA HIS A 72 -1.22 5.34 -2.63
C HIS A 72 -0.24 5.06 -3.75
N GLY A 73 -0.03 3.82 -4.04
CA GLY A 73 0.75 3.44 -5.18
C GLY A 73 2.25 3.34 -4.95
N ARG A 74 2.69 2.99 -3.76
CA ARG A 74 4.03 2.48 -3.65
C ARG A 74 4.09 1.08 -4.23
N ILE A 75 4.41 1.02 -5.50
CA ILE A 75 4.59 -0.22 -6.23
C ILE A 75 6.09 -0.50 -6.21
N ARG A 76 6.52 -1.56 -5.56
CA ARG A 76 7.92 -1.97 -5.58
C ARG A 76 8.10 -3.08 -6.59
N GLY A 77 8.86 -2.78 -7.64
CA GLY A 77 9.29 -3.77 -8.62
C GLY A 77 10.57 -4.47 -8.19
N ALA A 78 11.11 -5.27 -9.07
CA ALA A 78 12.41 -5.89 -8.86
C ALA A 78 13.49 -4.83 -8.66
N GLN A 79 14.23 -4.94 -7.57
CA GLN A 79 15.40 -4.10 -7.31
C GLN A 79 16.57 -4.62 -8.14
N THR A 80 17.19 -3.76 -8.94
CA THR A 80 18.49 -4.11 -9.52
C THR A 80 19.58 -3.92 -8.46
N SER A 81 20.50 -4.86 -8.39
CA SER A 81 21.48 -5.04 -7.32
C SER A 81 22.60 -4.00 -7.33
N SER A 82 22.32 -2.74 -7.16
CA SER A 82 23.36 -1.72 -7.00
C SER A 82 23.69 -1.35 -5.55
N GLY A 83 23.20 -2.10 -4.57
CA GLY A 83 23.61 -1.96 -3.17
C GLY A 83 23.19 -0.70 -2.45
N ASN A 84 22.53 0.24 -3.11
CA ASN A 84 21.97 1.43 -2.52
C ASN A 84 20.48 1.21 -2.19
N SER A 85 20.04 1.82 -1.12
CA SER A 85 18.64 1.83 -0.67
C SER A 85 17.65 2.51 -1.64
N GLU A 86 18.13 2.93 -2.80
CA GLU A 86 17.30 3.46 -3.88
C GLU A 86 16.77 2.29 -4.72
N TRP A 87 15.47 2.19 -4.78
CA TRP A 87 14.75 1.21 -5.58
C TRP A 87 14.95 1.55 -7.06
N THR A 88 15.69 0.72 -7.76
CA THR A 88 15.83 0.82 -9.21
C THR A 88 14.86 -0.15 -9.87
N TYR A 89 14.35 0.30 -11.01
CA TYR A 89 13.33 -0.38 -11.79
C TYR A 89 13.85 -1.64 -12.45
N ALA A 90 12.96 -2.61 -12.60
CA ALA A 90 13.19 -3.69 -13.52
C ALA A 90 13.51 -3.13 -14.91
N ALA A 91 14.44 -3.77 -15.62
CA ALA A 91 14.93 -3.34 -16.94
C ALA A 91 13.87 -3.35 -18.06
N ASP A 92 12.60 -3.52 -17.72
CA ASP A 92 11.46 -3.56 -18.62
C ASP A 92 10.72 -2.22 -18.78
N GLY A 93 11.24 -1.15 -18.16
CA GLY A 93 10.71 0.20 -18.31
C GLY A 93 9.49 0.53 -17.44
N PHE A 94 9.14 -0.32 -16.49
CA PHE A 94 8.08 -0.02 -15.53
C PHE A 94 8.66 0.79 -14.36
N ASN A 95 8.13 1.97 -14.18
CA ASN A 95 8.54 2.87 -13.11
C ASN A 95 7.90 2.50 -11.77
N ILE A 96 8.70 2.56 -10.71
CA ILE A 96 8.18 2.62 -9.35
C ILE A 96 7.87 4.07 -9.07
N ASP A 97 6.65 4.41 -8.77
CA ASP A 97 6.35 5.77 -8.43
C ASP A 97 5.68 5.88 -7.06
N TRP A 98 5.91 7.00 -6.43
CA TRP A 98 5.23 7.44 -5.23
C TRP A 98 4.06 8.28 -5.67
N GLY A 99 2.87 7.69 -5.69
CA GLY A 99 1.66 8.44 -5.91
C GLY A 99 1.20 9.11 -4.62
N PHE A 100 1.15 10.44 -4.61
CA PHE A 100 0.51 11.19 -3.55
C PHE A 100 -0.85 11.69 -4.04
N TYR A 101 -1.87 11.44 -3.25
CA TYR A 101 -3.18 12.01 -3.47
C TYR A 101 -3.50 13.01 -2.37
N THR A 102 -3.72 14.26 -2.75
CA THR A 102 -4.23 15.28 -1.83
C THR A 102 -5.73 15.37 -1.98
N SER A 103 -6.45 14.90 -0.99
CA SER A 103 -7.90 14.98 -0.97
C SER A 103 -8.37 16.42 -0.73
N PRO A 104 -9.44 16.88 -1.41
CA PRO A 104 -10.08 18.16 -1.10
C PRO A 104 -10.81 18.14 0.25
N THR A 105 -11.00 16.97 0.84
CA THR A 105 -11.68 16.78 2.13
C THR A 105 -10.77 16.03 3.10
N TYR A 106 -11.02 16.24 4.39
CA TYR A 106 -10.31 15.55 5.46
C TYR A 106 -10.57 14.02 5.40
N LEU A 107 -9.53 13.19 5.42
CA LEU A 107 -9.64 11.75 5.23
C LEU A 107 -9.65 10.96 6.54
N ARG A 108 -9.24 11.56 7.66
CA ARG A 108 -9.17 10.89 8.96
C ARG A 108 -10.46 11.07 9.74
N GLU A 109 -10.69 10.20 10.71
CA GLU A 109 -11.86 10.20 11.60
C GLU A 109 -13.21 10.16 10.87
N ARG A 110 -13.21 9.84 9.59
CA ARG A 110 -14.38 9.54 8.81
C ARG A 110 -14.22 8.22 8.05
N TRP A 111 -15.31 7.61 7.68
CA TRP A 111 -15.29 6.45 6.80
C TRP A 111 -14.89 6.86 5.40
N ILE A 112 -13.89 6.18 4.86
CA ILE A 112 -13.44 6.30 3.47
C ILE A 112 -13.41 4.93 2.82
N VAL A 113 -13.62 4.87 1.52
CA VAL A 113 -13.46 3.67 0.71
C VAL A 113 -12.16 3.80 -0.08
N ILE A 114 -11.25 2.88 0.15
CA ILE A 114 -9.98 2.80 -0.56
C ILE A 114 -9.96 1.54 -1.41
N GLY A 115 -9.28 1.57 -2.55
CA GLY A 115 -9.19 0.40 -3.40
C GLY A 115 -8.15 0.48 -4.49
N ALA A 116 -7.85 -0.67 -5.07
CA ALA A 116 -7.00 -0.79 -6.23
C ALA A 116 -7.55 -1.82 -7.22
N GLU A 117 -7.49 -1.49 -8.50
CA GLU A 117 -7.66 -2.44 -9.59
C GLU A 117 -6.28 -2.90 -10.05
N TRP A 118 -6.03 -4.20 -9.95
CA TRP A 118 -4.75 -4.81 -10.28
C TRP A 118 -4.91 -5.78 -11.46
N THR A 119 -4.18 -5.50 -12.52
CA THR A 119 -4.05 -6.35 -13.71
C THR A 119 -2.63 -6.93 -13.79
N ALA A 120 -2.33 -7.75 -14.79
CA ALA A 120 -1.00 -8.36 -14.97
C ALA A 120 0.15 -7.33 -15.09
N ASN A 121 -0.14 -6.11 -15.53
CA ASN A 121 0.88 -5.08 -15.86
C ASN A 121 0.46 -3.66 -15.49
N ARG A 122 -0.59 -3.49 -14.68
CA ARG A 122 -1.05 -2.16 -14.25
C ARG A 122 -1.79 -2.24 -12.92
N VAL A 123 -1.63 -1.20 -12.12
CA VAL A 123 -2.43 -0.96 -10.91
C VAL A 123 -3.05 0.43 -11.00
N CYS A 124 -4.35 0.54 -10.71
CA CYS A 124 -5.06 1.82 -10.59
C CYS A 124 -5.65 1.94 -9.19
N TYR A 125 -5.58 3.13 -8.61
CA TYR A 125 -5.97 3.42 -7.23
C TYR A 125 -7.21 4.28 -7.17
N PHE A 126 -7.98 4.09 -6.08
CA PHE A 126 -9.26 4.76 -5.88
C PHE A 126 -9.44 5.16 -4.41
N ILE A 127 -9.99 6.33 -4.18
CA ILE A 127 -10.46 6.81 -2.87
C ILE A 127 -11.86 7.40 -3.07
N ASP A 128 -12.84 6.88 -2.31
CA ASP A 128 -14.26 7.29 -2.40
C ASP A 128 -14.74 7.31 -3.87
N ASP A 129 -14.46 6.23 -4.62
CA ASP A 129 -14.77 6.03 -6.06
C ASP A 129 -14.05 6.99 -7.03
N ILE A 130 -13.22 7.90 -6.53
CA ILE A 130 -12.37 8.77 -7.35
C ILE A 130 -11.11 8.01 -7.72
N LYS A 131 -10.84 7.86 -9.03
CA LYS A 131 -9.55 7.34 -9.49
C LYS A 131 -8.46 8.37 -9.20
N THR A 132 -7.49 8.00 -8.38
CA THR A 132 -6.43 8.89 -7.92
C THR A 132 -5.14 8.75 -8.73
N GLY A 133 -4.92 7.60 -9.35
CA GLY A 133 -3.77 7.37 -10.21
C GLY A 133 -3.74 5.96 -10.77
N CYS A 134 -2.82 5.72 -11.71
CA CYS A 134 -2.51 4.39 -12.23
C CYS A 134 -1.02 4.30 -12.56
N GLU A 135 -0.44 3.12 -12.29
CA GLU A 135 0.95 2.83 -12.57
C GLU A 135 1.07 1.57 -13.44
N ASN A 136 2.00 1.59 -14.38
CA ASN A 136 2.40 0.37 -15.07
C ASN A 136 3.29 -0.45 -14.14
N TYR A 137 2.96 -1.72 -13.96
CA TYR A 137 3.63 -2.55 -12.98
C TYR A 137 3.56 -4.03 -13.30
N ARG A 138 4.64 -4.75 -13.04
CA ARG A 138 4.70 -6.20 -13.14
C ARG A 138 5.05 -6.82 -11.80
N TRP A 139 4.33 -7.89 -11.46
CA TRP A 139 4.51 -8.62 -10.21
C TRP A 139 5.68 -9.61 -10.33
N VAL A 140 6.90 -9.10 -10.15
CA VAL A 140 8.15 -9.85 -10.33
C VAL A 140 9.10 -9.67 -9.15
N THR A 141 9.95 -10.65 -8.92
CA THR A 141 11.01 -10.61 -7.90
C THR A 141 12.17 -9.72 -8.34
N ASN A 142 13.16 -9.50 -7.46
CA ASN A 142 14.42 -8.81 -7.78
C ASN A 142 15.17 -9.39 -8.97
N SER A 143 15.02 -10.69 -9.24
CA SER A 143 15.64 -11.35 -10.39
C SER A 143 14.79 -11.27 -11.66
N GLY A 144 13.68 -10.52 -11.64
CA GLY A 144 12.76 -10.40 -12.78
C GLY A 144 11.88 -11.63 -13.02
N GLN A 145 11.91 -12.61 -12.13
CA GLN A 145 11.04 -13.79 -12.20
C GLN A 145 9.64 -13.49 -11.66
N PRO A 146 8.59 -14.13 -12.18
CA PRO A 146 7.26 -14.02 -11.62
C PRO A 146 7.27 -14.32 -10.11
N ALA A 147 6.72 -13.40 -9.31
CA ALA A 147 6.60 -13.62 -7.87
C ALA A 147 5.38 -14.52 -7.55
N ASN A 148 5.37 -15.07 -6.34
CA ASN A 148 4.24 -15.82 -5.81
C ASN A 148 2.96 -14.98 -5.78
N ALA A 149 1.82 -15.63 -5.71
CA ALA A 149 0.54 -14.96 -5.50
C ALA A 149 0.58 -14.10 -4.24
N ALA A 150 -0.07 -12.96 -4.27
CA ALA A 150 -0.04 -11.99 -3.18
C ALA A 150 -1.03 -12.31 -2.06
N THR A 151 -0.70 -11.94 -0.82
CA THR A 151 -1.61 -11.84 0.30
C THR A 151 -1.92 -10.38 0.59
N LEU A 152 -3.17 -10.10 0.99
CA LEU A 152 -3.59 -8.79 1.49
C LEU A 152 -3.15 -8.63 2.95
N ILE A 153 -2.66 -7.43 3.26
CA ILE A 153 -2.25 -7.06 4.61
C ILE A 153 -2.88 -5.71 4.96
N MET A 154 -3.45 -5.64 6.16
CA MET A 154 -3.92 -4.41 6.78
C MET A 154 -3.25 -4.29 8.14
N TYR A 155 -2.59 -3.15 8.41
CA TYR A 155 -1.97 -2.92 9.70
C TYR A 155 -2.10 -1.47 10.17
N LEU A 156 -1.92 -1.29 11.46
CA LEU A 156 -1.68 -0.01 12.11
C LEU A 156 -0.35 -0.12 12.85
N ALA A 157 0.70 0.49 12.32
CA ALA A 157 2.00 0.56 12.98
C ALA A 157 2.12 1.83 13.84
N VAL A 158 3.05 1.84 14.78
CA VAL A 158 3.36 2.98 15.64
C VAL A 158 4.85 3.28 15.56
N GLY A 159 5.20 4.55 15.38
CA GLY A 159 6.59 5.00 15.36
C GLY A 159 7.32 4.67 14.05
N GLY A 160 8.59 4.29 14.19
CA GLY A 160 9.50 4.07 13.07
C GLY A 160 10.02 5.36 12.44
N PRO A 161 10.93 5.24 11.44
CA PRO A 161 11.64 6.39 10.89
C PRO A 161 10.73 7.32 10.05
N TRP A 162 9.55 6.86 9.66
CA TRP A 162 8.63 7.66 8.87
C TRP A 162 7.49 8.24 9.72
N ALA A 163 6.63 7.41 10.31
CA ALA A 163 5.51 7.91 11.11
C ALA A 163 5.98 8.58 12.41
N GLY A 164 7.00 8.00 13.07
CA GLY A 164 7.58 8.53 14.30
C GLY A 164 8.63 9.63 14.13
N LYS A 165 8.85 10.13 12.91
CA LYS A 165 9.88 11.13 12.60
C LYS A 165 9.81 12.38 13.47
N ASN A 166 8.62 12.83 13.81
CA ASN A 166 8.36 14.01 14.62
C ASN A 166 7.76 13.68 16.01
N GLY A 167 7.96 12.44 16.47
CA GLY A 167 7.47 11.95 17.76
C GLY A 167 6.21 11.10 17.65
N ILE A 168 5.72 10.68 18.80
CA ILE A 168 4.51 9.90 19.01
C ILE A 168 3.68 10.62 20.08
N ASP A 169 2.39 10.82 19.84
CA ASP A 169 1.48 11.40 20.83
C ASP A 169 0.95 10.31 21.77
N ASP A 170 1.74 9.94 22.75
CA ASP A 170 1.41 8.89 23.73
C ASP A 170 0.13 9.18 24.51
N GLY A 171 -0.25 10.46 24.64
CA GLY A 171 -1.46 10.86 25.35
C GLY A 171 -2.76 10.50 24.64
N LYS A 172 -2.67 10.13 23.35
CA LYS A 172 -3.83 9.71 22.54
C LYS A 172 -3.96 8.19 22.39
N PHE A 173 -3.21 7.40 23.15
CA PHE A 173 -3.36 5.95 23.17
C PHE A 173 -4.24 5.47 24.34
N PRO A 174 -5.04 4.41 24.16
CA PRO A 174 -5.11 3.57 22.94
C PRO A 174 -5.78 4.27 21.76
N THR A 175 -5.33 3.94 20.56
CA THR A 175 -5.92 4.42 19.31
C THR A 175 -6.20 3.24 18.38
N GLU A 176 -7.12 3.42 17.44
CA GLU A 176 -7.56 2.35 16.56
C GLU A 176 -7.77 2.82 15.12
N MET A 177 -7.61 1.91 14.20
CA MET A 177 -8.13 1.99 12.84
C MET A 177 -9.34 1.06 12.74
N GLU A 178 -10.47 1.61 12.37
CA GLU A 178 -11.69 0.84 12.19
C GLU A 178 -11.77 0.31 10.76
N VAL A 179 -12.20 -0.95 10.60
CA VAL A 179 -12.35 -1.60 9.29
C VAL A 179 -13.76 -2.20 9.23
N ASP A 180 -14.60 -1.67 8.35
CA ASP A 180 -15.96 -2.18 8.13
C ASP A 180 -15.92 -3.45 7.28
N TYR A 181 -15.18 -3.41 6.15
CA TYR A 181 -14.98 -4.57 5.30
C TYR A 181 -13.64 -4.52 4.54
N ILE A 182 -13.20 -5.70 4.14
CA ILE A 182 -12.21 -5.91 3.07
C ILE A 182 -12.85 -6.83 2.04
N ARG A 183 -12.85 -6.44 0.76
CA ARG A 183 -13.45 -7.21 -0.33
C ARG A 183 -12.48 -7.33 -1.49
N VAL A 184 -12.51 -8.49 -2.15
CA VAL A 184 -11.73 -8.76 -3.35
C VAL A 184 -12.68 -9.33 -4.40
N TYR A 185 -12.71 -8.67 -5.54
CA TYR A 185 -13.48 -9.09 -6.71
C TYR A 185 -12.53 -9.51 -7.81
N LYS A 186 -12.80 -10.64 -8.41
CA LYS A 186 -12.10 -11.12 -9.61
C LYS A 186 -12.97 -10.80 -10.84
N LYS A 187 -12.33 -10.22 -11.87
CA LYS A 187 -12.92 -10.01 -13.19
C LYS A 187 -12.24 -10.92 -14.21
#